data_acce7bd29cc3f1af42ef67d853f3641c
#
_entry.id   acce7bd29cc3f1af42ef67d853f3641c
#
_cell.length_a   1.000
_cell.length_b   1.000
_cell.length_c   1.000
_cell.angle_alpha   90.00
_cell.angle_beta   90.00
_cell.angle_gamma   90.00
#
_symmetry.space_group_name_H-M   'P 1'
#
loop_
_entity.id
_entity.type
_entity.pdbx_description
1 polymer ?
#
loop_
_entity_poly.entity_id
_entity_poly.type
_entity_poly.pdbx_seq_one_letter_code
_entity_poly.pdbx_strand_id
1 'polypeptide(L)'
;MKYFGEKNYEHGSKDKTGVLITNLGTPDAPNAKSLKIYLNQFLSDPREIEIQKIIWQIILKLIILQIRPRKSAANYKKIWTDKGSPLLDISQRQLEGVKKIILEKYPNVEFALGMRYGNPSIEKALKDLQEKKVRRLLVLPLYPQYCAATTASTFDEVTNTLQKWRWIPELRFINQYFEEEKYIETLASSVEDFWAKNGKPQKIIFSYHVIPKRYLTN
;
A
#
# COMPACT_ATOMS: atom_id res chain seq x y z
N MET A 1 -22.87 -1.13 15.56
CA MET A 1 -21.47 -1.38 15.16
C MET A 1 -20.94 -2.54 15.99
N LYS A 2 -20.26 -3.55 15.40
CA LYS A 2 -19.71 -4.68 16.15
C LYS A 2 -18.21 -4.45 16.33
N TYR A 3 -17.75 -4.40 17.60
CA TYR A 3 -16.34 -4.26 17.93
C TYR A 3 -15.68 -5.63 18.08
N PHE A 4 -14.41 -5.72 17.67
CA PHE A 4 -13.61 -6.93 17.74
C PHE A 4 -12.57 -6.80 18.86
N GLY A 5 -12.54 -7.80 19.75
CA GLY A 5 -11.48 -8.01 20.74
C GLY A 5 -10.43 -8.99 20.25
N GLU A 6 -9.44 -9.21 21.06
CA GLU A 6 -8.41 -10.24 20.83
C GLU A 6 -8.92 -11.59 21.32
N LYS A 7 -8.91 -12.60 20.46
CA LYS A 7 -9.37 -13.95 20.83
C LYS A 7 -8.49 -14.61 21.89
N ASN A 8 -7.19 -14.31 21.86
CA ASN A 8 -6.17 -14.89 22.74
C ASN A 8 -5.57 -13.80 23.65
N TYR A 9 -6.43 -12.93 24.22
CA TYR A 9 -5.96 -11.92 25.15
C TYR A 9 -5.41 -12.57 26.41
N GLU A 10 -4.21 -12.15 26.80
CA GLU A 10 -3.53 -12.62 28.01
C GLU A 10 -3.03 -11.41 28.80
N HIS A 11 -3.49 -11.30 30.03
CA HIS A 11 -3.11 -10.19 30.90
C HIS A 11 -1.61 -10.25 31.25
N GLY A 12 -0.91 -9.10 31.20
CA GLY A 12 0.53 -9.05 31.48
C GLY A 12 1.44 -9.53 30.36
N SER A 13 0.89 -9.85 29.17
CA SER A 13 1.73 -10.13 27.99
C SER A 13 2.56 -8.92 27.60
N LYS A 14 3.83 -9.13 27.20
CA LYS A 14 4.72 -8.05 26.77
C LYS A 14 4.20 -7.38 25.50
N ASP A 15 4.12 -6.06 25.55
CA ASP A 15 3.77 -5.24 24.39
C ASP A 15 4.84 -5.31 23.31
N LYS A 16 4.40 -5.52 22.06
CA LYS A 16 5.28 -5.50 20.91
C LYS A 16 5.09 -4.24 20.07
N THR A 17 6.13 -3.88 19.34
CA THR A 17 6.08 -2.87 18.29
C THR A 17 5.88 -3.57 16.96
N GLY A 18 5.02 -3.04 16.11
CA GLY A 18 4.79 -3.53 14.76
C GLY A 18 5.08 -2.47 13.72
N VAL A 19 5.53 -2.90 12.56
CA VAL A 19 5.67 -2.08 11.36
C VAL A 19 4.76 -2.65 10.28
N LEU A 20 3.80 -1.85 9.87
CA LEU A 20 2.95 -2.15 8.72
C LEU A 20 3.51 -1.38 7.52
N ILE A 21 4.10 -2.10 6.59
CA ILE A 21 4.48 -1.55 5.28
C ILE A 21 3.27 -1.65 4.36
N THR A 22 2.96 -0.57 3.64
CA THR A 22 1.79 -0.54 2.74
C THR A 22 2.15 -0.07 1.34
N ASN A 23 1.39 -0.56 0.37
CA ASN A 23 1.46 -0.08 -1.01
C ASN A 23 0.06 -0.10 -1.65
N LEU A 24 -0.06 0.45 -2.87
CA LEU A 24 -1.32 0.60 -3.60
C LEU A 24 -2.06 -0.74 -3.76
N GLY A 25 -1.32 -1.76 -4.16
CA GLY A 25 -1.88 -3.07 -4.41
C GLY A 25 -2.04 -3.39 -5.89
N THR A 26 -2.53 -4.59 -6.12
CA THR A 26 -2.56 -5.22 -7.44
C THR A 26 -3.68 -6.27 -7.47
N PRO A 27 -4.23 -6.63 -8.63
CA PRO A 27 -5.12 -7.77 -8.74
C PRO A 27 -4.39 -9.08 -8.42
N ASP A 28 -5.11 -10.09 -7.91
CA ASP A 28 -4.52 -11.40 -7.59
C ASP A 28 -4.02 -12.16 -8.83
N ALA A 29 -4.57 -11.87 -10.00
CA ALA A 29 -4.17 -12.49 -11.27
C ALA A 29 -4.46 -11.53 -12.45
N PRO A 30 -3.74 -11.67 -13.58
CA PRO A 30 -3.93 -10.82 -14.76
C PRO A 30 -5.10 -11.29 -15.62
N ASN A 31 -6.28 -11.51 -15.02
CA ASN A 31 -7.51 -11.92 -15.67
C ASN A 31 -8.67 -11.00 -15.34
N ALA A 32 -9.72 -11.04 -16.17
CA ALA A 32 -10.86 -10.13 -16.04
C ALA A 32 -11.59 -10.25 -14.68
N LYS A 33 -11.64 -11.44 -14.07
CA LYS A 33 -12.30 -11.68 -12.78
C LYS A 33 -11.57 -10.96 -11.66
N SER A 34 -10.26 -11.18 -11.54
CA SER A 34 -9.41 -10.53 -10.53
C SER A 34 -9.34 -9.02 -10.73
N LEU A 35 -9.23 -8.57 -11.99
CA LEU A 35 -9.28 -7.15 -12.32
C LEU A 35 -10.62 -6.49 -11.97
N LYS A 36 -11.74 -7.19 -12.11
CA LYS A 36 -13.05 -6.66 -11.72
C LYS A 36 -13.12 -6.41 -10.22
N ILE A 37 -12.60 -7.32 -9.40
CA ILE A 37 -12.54 -7.16 -7.94
C ILE A 37 -11.64 -5.99 -7.57
N TYR A 38 -10.42 -5.96 -8.08
CA TYR A 38 -9.44 -4.92 -7.82
C TYR A 38 -9.94 -3.53 -8.24
N LEU A 39 -10.46 -3.39 -9.47
CA LEU A 39 -10.99 -2.13 -9.97
C LEU A 39 -12.24 -1.67 -9.21
N ASN A 40 -13.06 -2.60 -8.71
CA ASN A 40 -14.20 -2.23 -7.87
C ASN A 40 -13.74 -1.62 -6.54
N GLN A 41 -12.72 -2.18 -5.89
CA GLN A 41 -12.13 -1.61 -4.68
C GLN A 41 -11.51 -0.24 -4.97
N PHE A 42 -10.61 -0.16 -5.94
CA PHE A 42 -9.88 1.04 -6.32
C PHE A 42 -10.80 2.20 -6.71
N LEU A 43 -11.74 1.96 -7.61
CA LEU A 43 -12.65 3.00 -8.12
C LEU A 43 -13.83 3.30 -7.18
N SER A 44 -13.99 2.55 -6.10
CA SER A 44 -14.98 2.86 -5.05
C SER A 44 -14.43 3.76 -3.95
N ASP A 45 -13.12 4.01 -3.95
CA ASP A 45 -12.50 4.89 -2.97
C ASP A 45 -12.85 6.36 -3.26
N PRO A 46 -13.44 7.09 -2.29
CA PRO A 46 -13.75 8.50 -2.48
C PRO A 46 -12.51 9.39 -2.61
N ARG A 47 -11.33 8.95 -2.15
CA ARG A 47 -10.06 9.66 -2.36
C ARG A 47 -9.57 9.58 -3.81
N GLU A 48 -9.98 8.53 -4.54
CA GLU A 48 -9.66 8.37 -5.96
C GLU A 48 -10.70 9.06 -6.86
N ILE A 49 -11.98 8.91 -6.50
CA ILE A 49 -13.10 9.37 -7.30
C ILE A 49 -14.03 10.25 -6.44
N GLU A 50 -13.93 11.55 -6.62
CA GLU A 50 -14.70 12.58 -5.91
C GLU A 50 -16.03 12.90 -6.63
N ILE A 51 -16.82 11.87 -6.93
CA ILE A 51 -18.16 11.98 -7.53
C ILE A 51 -19.19 11.53 -6.50
N GLN A 52 -20.40 12.08 -6.57
CA GLN A 52 -21.49 11.66 -5.69
C GLN A 52 -21.64 10.13 -5.71
N LYS A 53 -21.51 9.51 -4.53
CA LYS A 53 -21.32 8.07 -4.35
C LYS A 53 -22.37 7.22 -5.06
N ILE A 54 -23.65 7.61 -5.00
CA ILE A 54 -24.77 6.83 -5.59
C ILE A 54 -24.62 6.82 -7.11
N ILE A 55 -24.46 7.99 -7.73
CA ILE A 55 -24.34 8.12 -9.18
C ILE A 55 -23.10 7.35 -9.66
N TRP A 56 -21.98 7.54 -8.97
CA TRP A 56 -20.74 6.85 -9.32
C TRP A 56 -20.87 5.33 -9.23
N GLN A 57 -21.47 4.80 -8.18
CA GLN A 57 -21.65 3.34 -8.02
C GLN A 57 -22.49 2.72 -9.14
N ILE A 58 -23.51 3.45 -9.66
CA ILE A 58 -24.29 3.01 -10.82
C ILE A 58 -23.39 2.92 -12.05
N ILE A 59 -22.66 3.98 -12.38
CA ILE A 59 -21.76 4.04 -13.53
C ILE A 59 -20.67 2.96 -13.41
N LEU A 60 -20.06 2.84 -12.22
CA LEU A 60 -19.01 1.88 -11.95
C LEU A 60 -19.49 0.44 -12.21
N LYS A 61 -20.61 0.04 -11.62
CA LYS A 61 -21.09 -1.36 -11.68
C LYS A 61 -21.70 -1.72 -13.03
N LEU A 62 -22.45 -0.82 -13.65
CA LEU A 62 -23.19 -1.12 -14.88
C LEU A 62 -22.37 -0.90 -16.14
N ILE A 63 -21.38 -0.01 -16.12
CA ILE A 63 -20.60 0.34 -17.30
C ILE A 63 -19.13 -0.06 -17.14
N ILE A 64 -18.44 0.55 -16.18
CA ILE A 64 -16.98 0.45 -16.10
C ILE A 64 -16.53 -0.98 -15.83
N LEU A 65 -17.12 -1.64 -14.82
CA LEU A 65 -16.77 -3.02 -14.42
C LEU A 65 -17.24 -4.10 -15.42
N GLN A 66 -18.01 -3.74 -16.45
CA GLN A 66 -18.37 -4.67 -17.53
C GLN A 66 -17.34 -4.64 -18.67
N ILE A 67 -16.73 -3.48 -18.91
CA ILE A 67 -15.88 -3.26 -20.09
C ILE A 67 -14.39 -3.24 -19.71
N ARG A 68 -14.03 -2.42 -18.69
CA ARG A 68 -12.63 -2.12 -18.35
C ARG A 68 -11.81 -3.33 -17.85
N PRO A 69 -12.35 -4.30 -17.09
CA PRO A 69 -11.56 -5.43 -16.58
C PRO A 69 -10.87 -6.26 -17.65
N ARG A 70 -11.55 -6.54 -18.78
CA ARG A 70 -10.98 -7.31 -19.90
C ARG A 70 -9.81 -6.57 -20.55
N LYS A 71 -9.99 -5.27 -20.81
CA LYS A 71 -8.96 -4.41 -21.40
C LYS A 71 -7.76 -4.24 -20.46
N SER A 72 -8.01 -4.01 -19.18
CA SER A 72 -6.95 -3.90 -18.17
C SER A 72 -6.20 -5.22 -17.99
N ALA A 73 -6.88 -6.37 -17.99
CA ALA A 73 -6.25 -7.68 -17.87
C ALA A 73 -5.21 -7.93 -18.99
N ALA A 74 -5.49 -7.50 -20.20
CA ALA A 74 -4.55 -7.61 -21.32
C ALA A 74 -3.26 -6.81 -21.08
N ASN A 75 -3.36 -5.62 -20.44
CA ASN A 75 -2.19 -4.83 -20.08
C ASN A 75 -1.43 -5.42 -18.89
N TYR A 76 -2.12 -5.91 -17.86
CA TYR A 76 -1.48 -6.59 -16.73
C TYR A 76 -0.73 -7.85 -17.15
N LYS A 77 -1.24 -8.62 -18.14
CA LYS A 77 -0.53 -9.78 -18.71
C LYS A 77 0.84 -9.45 -19.27
N LYS A 78 1.02 -8.24 -19.83
CA LYS A 78 2.30 -7.80 -20.42
C LYS A 78 3.40 -7.59 -19.40
N ILE A 79 3.05 -7.26 -18.16
CA ILE A 79 3.99 -6.97 -17.07
C ILE A 79 4.04 -8.08 -16.02
N TRP A 80 3.16 -9.08 -16.13
CA TRP A 80 3.10 -10.18 -15.18
C TRP A 80 4.31 -11.08 -15.32
N THR A 81 4.88 -11.48 -14.19
CA THR A 81 6.07 -12.36 -14.14
C THR A 81 5.69 -13.73 -13.56
N ASP A 82 6.64 -14.67 -13.60
CA ASP A 82 6.50 -15.98 -12.95
C ASP A 82 6.29 -15.87 -11.43
N LYS A 83 6.76 -14.75 -10.83
CA LYS A 83 6.53 -14.42 -9.42
C LYS A 83 5.22 -13.69 -9.17
N GLY A 84 4.40 -13.48 -10.19
CA GLY A 84 3.15 -12.73 -10.11
C GLY A 84 3.30 -11.24 -10.46
N SER A 85 2.56 -10.39 -9.74
CA SER A 85 2.63 -8.95 -9.92
C SER A 85 3.99 -8.39 -9.50
N PRO A 86 4.70 -7.62 -10.36
CA PRO A 86 5.94 -6.95 -9.98
C PRO A 86 5.80 -6.05 -8.74
N LEU A 87 4.66 -5.34 -8.62
CA LEU A 87 4.40 -4.48 -7.47
C LEU A 87 4.43 -5.27 -6.16
N LEU A 88 3.77 -6.43 -6.13
CA LEU A 88 3.70 -7.26 -4.94
C LEU A 88 5.06 -7.90 -4.63
N ASP A 89 5.74 -8.48 -5.63
CA ASP A 89 7.08 -9.09 -5.47
C ASP A 89 8.10 -8.06 -4.94
N ILE A 90 8.12 -6.85 -5.53
CA ILE A 90 9.03 -5.79 -5.10
C ILE A 90 8.69 -5.33 -3.68
N SER A 91 7.40 -5.14 -3.35
CA SER A 91 6.99 -4.74 -2.00
C SER A 91 7.36 -5.78 -0.94
N GLN A 92 7.25 -7.06 -1.25
CA GLN A 92 7.69 -8.15 -0.36
C GLN A 92 9.21 -8.14 -0.15
N ARG A 93 9.98 -7.92 -1.21
CA ARG A 93 11.45 -7.81 -1.10
C ARG A 93 11.88 -6.57 -0.30
N GLN A 94 11.17 -5.46 -0.46
CA GLN A 94 11.39 -4.25 0.35
C GLN A 94 11.07 -4.51 1.82
N LEU A 95 9.96 -5.18 2.12
CA LEU A 95 9.61 -5.62 3.49
C LEU A 95 10.74 -6.45 4.10
N GLU A 96 11.22 -7.48 3.40
CA GLU A 96 12.26 -8.37 3.93
C GLU A 96 13.61 -7.62 4.10
N GLY A 97 13.94 -6.70 3.21
CA GLY A 97 15.13 -5.85 3.36
C GLY A 97 15.07 -4.95 4.60
N VAL A 98 13.94 -4.26 4.80
CA VAL A 98 13.71 -3.41 5.99
C VAL A 98 13.71 -4.24 7.26
N LYS A 99 13.03 -5.37 7.25
CA LYS A 99 12.95 -6.30 8.39
C LYS A 99 14.32 -6.80 8.80
N LYS A 100 15.16 -7.21 7.84
CA LYS A 100 16.53 -7.66 8.12
C LYS A 100 17.32 -6.62 8.89
N ILE A 101 17.34 -5.37 8.40
CA ILE A 101 18.09 -4.28 9.03
C ILE A 101 17.55 -3.93 10.42
N ILE A 102 16.23 -3.86 10.56
CA ILE A 102 15.62 -3.44 11.84
C ILE A 102 15.80 -4.53 12.91
N LEU A 103 15.67 -5.80 12.57
CA LEU A 103 15.75 -6.90 13.53
C LEU A 103 17.17 -7.09 14.08
N GLU A 104 18.21 -6.66 13.40
CA GLU A 104 19.58 -6.62 13.94
C GLU A 104 19.68 -5.79 15.23
N LYS A 105 18.92 -4.68 15.31
CA LYS A 105 18.92 -3.76 16.44
C LYS A 105 17.71 -3.94 17.37
N TYR A 106 16.58 -4.34 16.81
CA TYR A 106 15.29 -4.42 17.52
C TYR A 106 14.62 -5.79 17.26
N PRO A 107 15.06 -6.87 17.90
CA PRO A 107 14.66 -8.25 17.57
C PRO A 107 13.17 -8.55 17.85
N ASN A 108 12.48 -7.72 18.64
CA ASN A 108 11.08 -7.93 19.03
C ASN A 108 10.08 -7.11 18.20
N VAL A 109 10.49 -6.57 17.04
CA VAL A 109 9.58 -5.85 16.14
C VAL A 109 8.91 -6.84 15.20
N GLU A 110 7.58 -6.73 15.08
CA GLU A 110 6.79 -7.52 14.13
C GLU A 110 6.56 -6.74 12.85
N PHE A 111 6.49 -7.46 11.73
CA PHE A 111 6.32 -6.84 10.41
C PHE A 111 5.13 -7.45 9.69
N ALA A 112 4.43 -6.63 8.92
CA ALA A 112 3.40 -7.06 7.97
C ALA A 112 3.39 -6.17 6.72
N LEU A 113 2.99 -6.76 5.59
CA LEU A 113 2.72 -6.04 4.34
C LEU A 113 1.21 -5.98 4.13
N GLY A 114 0.69 -4.79 3.86
CA GLY A 114 -0.73 -4.58 3.55
C GLY A 114 -0.91 -3.78 2.27
N MET A 115 -1.73 -4.28 1.36
CA MET A 115 -2.11 -3.57 0.15
C MET A 115 -3.38 -2.75 0.38
N ARG A 116 -3.39 -1.52 -0.12
CA ARG A 116 -4.59 -0.67 -0.05
C ARG A 116 -5.76 -1.30 -0.81
N TYR A 117 -5.48 -1.89 -1.97
CA TYR A 117 -6.45 -2.63 -2.77
C TYR A 117 -5.87 -4.01 -3.14
N GLY A 118 -6.72 -5.04 -3.08
CA GLY A 118 -6.29 -6.43 -3.32
C GLY A 118 -5.67 -7.09 -2.10
N ASN A 119 -4.75 -8.04 -2.33
CA ASN A 119 -4.18 -8.90 -1.30
C ASN A 119 -2.64 -8.84 -1.24
N PRO A 120 -2.06 -9.06 -0.02
CA PRO A 120 -2.71 -9.10 1.29
C PRO A 120 -3.31 -7.75 1.67
N SER A 121 -4.54 -7.70 2.17
CA SER A 121 -5.19 -6.44 2.51
C SER A 121 -4.60 -5.81 3.78
N ILE A 122 -4.70 -4.48 3.92
CA ILE A 122 -4.34 -3.77 5.16
C ILE A 122 -5.09 -4.34 6.35
N GLU A 123 -6.40 -4.64 6.20
CA GLU A 123 -7.19 -5.25 7.28
C GLU A 123 -6.60 -6.58 7.75
N LYS A 124 -6.21 -7.47 6.81
CA LYS A 124 -5.58 -8.75 7.13
C LYS A 124 -4.23 -8.56 7.82
N ALA A 125 -3.39 -7.68 7.29
CA ALA A 125 -2.08 -7.39 7.85
C ALA A 125 -2.17 -6.82 9.29
N LEU A 126 -3.10 -5.91 9.53
CA LEU A 126 -3.37 -5.38 10.87
C LEU A 126 -3.84 -6.47 11.83
N LYS A 127 -4.71 -7.37 11.38
CA LYS A 127 -5.18 -8.48 12.20
C LYS A 127 -4.05 -9.43 12.56
N ASP A 128 -3.14 -9.73 11.63
CA ASP A 128 -1.96 -10.57 11.91
C ASP A 128 -1.04 -9.91 12.95
N LEU A 129 -0.87 -8.57 12.91
CA LEU A 129 -0.13 -7.84 13.92
C LEU A 129 -0.86 -7.81 15.27
N GLN A 130 -2.20 -7.72 15.29
CA GLN A 130 -3.00 -7.81 16.52
C GLN A 130 -2.83 -9.16 17.19
N GLU A 131 -2.90 -10.27 16.44
CA GLU A 131 -2.70 -11.63 16.96
C GLU A 131 -1.30 -11.83 17.55
N LYS A 132 -0.31 -11.04 17.10
CA LYS A 132 1.06 -10.99 17.65
C LYS A 132 1.23 -10.04 18.85
N LYS A 133 0.14 -9.47 19.37
CA LYS A 133 0.12 -8.58 20.52
C LYS A 133 0.87 -7.25 20.30
N VAL A 134 0.79 -6.71 19.08
CA VAL A 134 1.32 -5.39 18.74
C VAL A 134 0.48 -4.31 19.41
N ARG A 135 1.13 -3.44 20.20
CA ARG A 135 0.52 -2.31 20.92
C ARG A 135 1.01 -0.95 20.44
N ARG A 136 2.12 -0.93 19.75
CA ARG A 136 2.69 0.27 19.10
C ARG A 136 2.85 -0.06 17.62
N LEU A 137 2.17 0.68 16.77
CA LEU A 137 2.11 0.45 15.33
C LEU A 137 2.69 1.63 14.57
N LEU A 138 3.73 1.39 13.79
CA LEU A 138 4.23 2.30 12.76
C LEU A 138 3.67 1.88 11.42
N VAL A 139 3.03 2.79 10.71
CA VAL A 139 2.59 2.59 9.31
C VAL A 139 3.53 3.34 8.38
N LEU A 140 4.11 2.62 7.44
CA LEU A 140 5.02 3.13 6.41
C LEU A 140 4.42 2.86 5.03
N PRO A 141 3.74 3.84 4.42
CA PRO A 141 3.35 3.74 3.02
C PRO A 141 4.58 3.85 2.10
N LEU A 142 4.67 2.97 1.10
CA LEU A 142 5.75 2.99 0.12
C LEU A 142 5.53 4.07 -0.96
N TYR A 143 5.05 5.23 -0.52
CA TYR A 143 4.88 6.43 -1.35
C TYR A 143 5.77 7.53 -0.77
N PRO A 144 6.87 7.88 -1.45
CA PRO A 144 7.78 8.91 -0.92
C PRO A 144 7.11 10.27 -0.79
N GLN A 145 6.28 10.65 -1.78
CA GLN A 145 5.51 11.89 -1.78
C GLN A 145 4.11 11.67 -1.23
N TYR A 146 3.61 12.65 -0.46
CA TYR A 146 2.22 12.66 -0.02
C TYR A 146 1.26 12.90 -1.19
N CYS A 147 0.18 12.12 -1.23
CA CYS A 147 -0.97 12.39 -2.07
C CYS A 147 -2.24 11.90 -1.38
N ALA A 148 -3.35 12.63 -1.55
CA ALA A 148 -4.63 12.25 -0.96
C ALA A 148 -5.11 10.87 -1.45
N ALA A 149 -4.93 10.57 -2.74
CA ALA A 149 -5.32 9.30 -3.36
C ALA A 149 -4.44 8.11 -2.93
N THR A 150 -3.27 8.33 -2.35
CA THR A 150 -2.35 7.26 -1.92
C THR A 150 -2.19 7.24 -0.40
N THR A 151 -1.47 8.20 0.14
CA THR A 151 -1.13 8.24 1.58
C THR A 151 -2.38 8.43 2.44
N ALA A 152 -3.26 9.39 2.11
CA ALA A 152 -4.47 9.59 2.91
C ALA A 152 -5.49 8.45 2.72
N SER A 153 -5.63 7.87 1.53
CA SER A 153 -6.44 6.67 1.31
C SER A 153 -5.95 5.49 2.16
N THR A 154 -4.63 5.32 2.28
CA THR A 154 -4.03 4.31 3.17
C THR A 154 -4.35 4.59 4.63
N PHE A 155 -4.24 5.85 5.06
CA PHE A 155 -4.60 6.28 6.42
C PHE A 155 -6.07 5.98 6.74
N ASP A 156 -6.99 6.30 5.82
CA ASP A 156 -8.41 6.01 5.97
C ASP A 156 -8.67 4.51 6.17
N GLU A 157 -8.02 3.63 5.40
CA GLU A 157 -8.20 2.18 5.53
C GLU A 157 -7.66 1.64 6.86
N VAL A 158 -6.48 2.10 7.27
CA VAL A 158 -5.89 1.74 8.58
C VAL A 158 -6.82 2.17 9.71
N THR A 159 -7.25 3.43 9.71
CA THR A 159 -8.10 3.96 10.78
C THR A 159 -9.50 3.35 10.78
N ASN A 160 -10.11 3.13 9.60
CA ASN A 160 -11.40 2.44 9.47
C ASN A 160 -11.34 1.00 10.02
N THR A 161 -10.20 0.34 9.88
CA THR A 161 -9.98 -1.00 10.46
C THR A 161 -9.83 -0.90 11.97
N LEU A 162 -8.98 0.00 12.46
CA LEU A 162 -8.70 0.16 13.89
C LEU A 162 -9.92 0.66 14.69
N GLN A 163 -10.79 1.49 14.10
CA GLN A 163 -12.05 1.93 14.72
C GLN A 163 -12.98 0.78 15.11
N LYS A 164 -12.82 -0.40 14.50
CA LYS A 164 -13.61 -1.59 14.85
C LYS A 164 -13.00 -2.39 16.00
N TRP A 165 -11.81 -2.04 16.47
CA TRP A 165 -11.11 -2.76 17.53
C TRP A 165 -11.47 -2.24 18.91
N ARG A 166 -11.53 -3.13 19.90
CA ARG A 166 -11.71 -2.76 21.31
C ARG A 166 -10.45 -2.16 21.90
N TRP A 167 -9.29 -2.64 21.46
CA TRP A 167 -7.99 -2.11 21.85
C TRP A 167 -7.29 -1.57 20.62
N ILE A 168 -7.15 -0.26 20.54
CA ILE A 168 -6.44 0.44 19.47
C ILE A 168 -4.99 0.60 19.90
N PRO A 169 -3.99 0.17 19.10
CA PRO A 169 -2.58 0.40 19.40
C PRO A 169 -2.21 1.89 19.32
N GLU A 170 -1.11 2.28 19.98
CA GLU A 170 -0.49 3.56 19.69
C GLU A 170 -0.12 3.60 18.20
N LEU A 171 -0.62 4.59 17.47
CA LEU A 171 -0.47 4.70 16.03
C LEU A 171 0.51 5.82 15.68
N ARG A 172 1.51 5.47 14.87
CA ARG A 172 2.39 6.42 14.18
C ARG A 172 2.30 6.18 12.69
N PHE A 173 2.24 7.26 11.91
CA PHE A 173 2.05 7.21 10.48
C PHE A 173 3.08 8.12 9.79
N ILE A 174 3.80 7.58 8.79
CA ILE A 174 4.75 8.35 7.99
C ILE A 174 4.00 8.89 6.77
N ASN A 175 3.90 10.21 6.68
CA ASN A 175 3.19 10.86 5.58
C ASN A 175 4.02 10.95 4.30
N GLN A 176 5.31 11.25 4.44
CA GLN A 176 6.23 11.48 3.31
C GLN A 176 7.68 11.32 3.76
N TYR A 177 8.58 11.04 2.81
CA TYR A 177 10.03 10.93 3.03
C TYR A 177 10.83 11.25 1.77
N PHE A 178 10.26 12.01 0.83
CA PHE A 178 10.89 12.31 -0.45
C PHE A 178 12.11 13.25 -0.33
N GLU A 179 12.23 14.00 0.78
CA GLU A 179 13.35 14.89 1.10
C GLU A 179 14.44 14.22 1.96
N GLU A 180 14.22 12.97 2.39
CA GLU A 180 15.20 12.23 3.18
C GLU A 180 16.47 11.99 2.35
N GLU A 181 17.63 12.44 2.88
CA GLU A 181 18.93 12.37 2.20
C GLU A 181 19.23 10.95 1.72
N LYS A 182 19.02 9.94 2.58
CA LYS A 182 19.26 8.54 2.24
C LYS A 182 18.36 8.00 1.13
N TYR A 183 17.14 8.52 1.03
CA TYR A 183 16.24 8.19 -0.09
C TYR A 183 16.77 8.77 -1.40
N ILE A 184 17.21 10.05 -1.39
CA ILE A 184 17.77 10.74 -2.56
C ILE A 184 19.08 10.07 -3.00
N GLU A 185 19.98 9.77 -2.07
CA GLU A 185 21.22 9.03 -2.34
C GLU A 185 20.94 7.67 -3.00
N THR A 186 19.93 6.94 -2.50
CA THR A 186 19.55 5.64 -3.07
C THR A 186 19.05 5.77 -4.49
N LEU A 187 18.24 6.81 -4.79
CA LEU A 187 17.80 7.08 -6.16
C LEU A 187 18.97 7.42 -7.08
N ALA A 188 19.87 8.31 -6.64
CA ALA A 188 21.06 8.68 -7.39
C ALA A 188 21.94 7.44 -7.69
N SER A 189 22.23 6.63 -6.68
CA SER A 189 23.01 5.39 -6.84
C SER A 189 22.35 4.42 -7.84
N SER A 190 21.02 4.30 -7.82
CA SER A 190 20.32 3.43 -8.78
C SER A 190 20.47 3.89 -10.23
N VAL A 191 20.54 5.21 -10.45
CA VAL A 191 20.79 5.80 -11.78
C VAL A 191 22.24 5.58 -12.18
N GLU A 192 23.19 5.80 -11.27
CA GLU A 192 24.63 5.59 -11.52
C GLU A 192 24.94 4.12 -11.84
N ASP A 193 24.36 3.19 -11.11
CA ASP A 193 24.45 1.75 -11.37
C ASP A 193 23.92 1.37 -12.76
N PHE A 194 22.82 2.00 -13.17
CA PHE A 194 22.27 1.79 -14.51
C PHE A 194 23.22 2.33 -15.59
N TRP A 195 23.78 3.52 -15.38
CA TRP A 195 24.74 4.12 -16.33
C TRP A 195 26.04 3.33 -16.42
N ALA A 196 26.53 2.82 -15.30
CA ALA A 196 27.74 1.97 -15.31
C ALA A 196 27.56 0.72 -16.18
N LYS A 197 26.36 0.14 -16.22
CA LYS A 197 26.03 -1.06 -17.01
C LYS A 197 25.68 -0.78 -18.46
N ASN A 198 25.04 0.36 -18.74
CA ASN A 198 24.39 0.63 -20.04
C ASN A 198 24.97 1.85 -20.77
N GLY A 199 25.95 2.56 -20.15
CA GLY A 199 26.48 3.82 -20.65
C GLY A 199 25.64 5.02 -20.20
N LYS A 200 26.30 6.17 -20.07
CA LYS A 200 25.67 7.43 -19.66
C LYS A 200 24.93 8.06 -20.86
N PRO A 201 23.62 8.32 -20.78
CA PRO A 201 22.87 8.95 -21.87
C PRO A 201 23.16 10.44 -21.96
N GLN A 202 22.94 11.03 -23.12
CA GLN A 202 23.06 12.49 -23.32
C GLN A 202 21.95 13.28 -22.61
N LYS A 203 20.78 12.64 -22.40
CA LYS A 203 19.59 13.26 -21.75
C LYS A 203 18.91 12.25 -20.84
N ILE A 204 18.36 12.76 -19.75
CA ILE A 204 17.46 12.04 -18.82
C ILE A 204 16.05 12.60 -18.95
N ILE A 205 15.06 11.74 -18.95
CA ILE A 205 13.64 12.13 -18.94
C ILE A 205 13.06 11.68 -17.61
N PHE A 206 12.55 12.63 -16.83
CA PHE A 206 11.79 12.36 -15.63
C PHE A 206 10.30 12.31 -15.98
N SER A 207 9.64 11.20 -15.66
CA SER A 207 8.21 11.02 -15.89
C SER A 207 7.47 10.95 -14.56
N TYR A 208 6.51 11.83 -14.36
CA TYR A 208 5.70 11.91 -13.15
C TYR A 208 4.24 11.66 -13.45
N HIS A 209 3.55 11.02 -12.49
CA HIS A 209 2.10 10.96 -12.53
C HIS A 209 1.52 12.31 -12.08
N VAL A 210 0.65 12.91 -12.90
CA VAL A 210 -0.01 14.17 -12.54
C VAL A 210 -1.13 13.92 -11.54
N ILE A 211 -1.33 14.89 -10.64
CA ILE A 211 -2.45 14.92 -9.71
C ILE A 211 -3.40 16.07 -10.05
N PRO A 212 -4.70 15.95 -9.79
CA PRO A 212 -5.64 17.04 -10.00
C PRO A 212 -5.27 18.28 -9.15
N LYS A 213 -5.36 19.47 -9.74
CA LYS A 213 -5.04 20.73 -9.03
C LYS A 213 -5.85 20.89 -7.74
N ARG A 214 -7.11 20.41 -7.70
CA ARG A 214 -7.95 20.44 -6.51
C ARG A 214 -7.38 19.69 -5.30
N TYR A 215 -6.44 18.76 -5.48
CA TYR A 215 -5.77 18.07 -4.35
C TYR A 215 -4.83 18.98 -3.57
N LEU A 216 -4.51 20.16 -4.12
CA LEU A 216 -3.61 21.15 -3.51
C LEU A 216 -4.34 22.39 -3.01
N THR A 217 -5.55 22.68 -3.54
CA THR A 217 -6.18 23.98 -3.36
C THR A 217 -7.56 23.97 -2.70
N ASN A 218 -8.14 22.80 -2.47
CA ASN A 218 -9.47 22.64 -1.87
C ASN A 218 -9.43 21.83 -0.58
#